data_bc83cc3048f769d532823f3018eb74b4
#
_entry.id   bc83cc3048f769d532823f3018eb74b4
#
_cell.length_a   1.000
_cell.length_b   1.000
_cell.length_c   1.000
_cell.angle_alpha   90.00
_cell.angle_beta   90.00
_cell.angle_gamma   90.00
#
_symmetry.space_group_name_H-M   'P 1'
#
loop_
_entity.id
_entity.type
_entity.pdbx_description
1 polymer ?
#
loop_
_entity_poly.entity_id
_entity_poly.type
_entity_poly.pdbx_seq_one_letter_code
_entity_poly.pdbx_strand_id
1 'polypeptide(L)'
;MIEVLWHGRGGQGAFTAARLLGAAASLDDKRYALAFPSFGPERRGAPMRAFTKIDTVQIGDRSAVSKADFVIYLDGTLLAPGWERELKPGGICLVNTAEALDDPRLLAIDADGLATELLGRPIPNTVFLGALAQLADCVDRESVEEAIRQYMPPKLHEGNIKVVERAIALVQQADVAGHEEVADGESAGHSREQADAVTALHRSAHSSAAHMPQLFATVPEPSAYADTTCYAAGYLTQVNAGWRNVRPVLDVDACTGCLQCYLYCPDGAIFKVCGQNKAGVSVDIDLDFCKGCGVCAAACKFDALSMAPEANAKEA
;
A
#
# COMPACT_ATOMS: atom_id res chain seq x y z
N MET A 1 1.37 -9.42 -7.87
CA MET A 1 1.55 -8.23 -6.98
C MET A 1 1.69 -6.99 -7.83
N ILE A 2 0.85 -5.99 -7.62
CA ILE A 2 0.94 -4.65 -8.24
C ILE A 2 1.72 -3.74 -7.30
N GLU A 3 2.68 -3.02 -7.85
CA GLU A 3 3.54 -2.11 -7.08
C GLU A 3 3.43 -0.70 -7.65
N VAL A 4 3.25 0.28 -6.77
CA VAL A 4 3.14 1.70 -7.13
C VAL A 4 4.21 2.48 -6.38
N LEU A 5 5.00 3.24 -7.13
CA LEU A 5 6.05 4.12 -6.61
C LEU A 5 5.61 5.57 -6.75
N TRP A 6 5.61 6.28 -5.64
CA TRP A 6 5.20 7.68 -5.57
C TRP A 6 6.41 8.57 -5.32
N HIS A 7 6.66 9.49 -6.22
CA HIS A 7 7.62 10.58 -6.05
C HIS A 7 6.88 11.89 -5.74
N GLY A 8 7.36 12.63 -4.77
CA GLY A 8 6.82 13.93 -4.42
C GLY A 8 7.77 14.71 -3.53
N ARG A 9 7.36 15.88 -3.14
CA ARG A 9 8.07 16.66 -2.12
C ARG A 9 7.30 16.63 -0.81
N GLY A 10 8.00 16.77 0.30
CA GLY A 10 7.38 16.84 1.62
C GLY A 10 6.29 17.92 1.66
N GLY A 11 5.06 17.53 1.95
CA GLY A 11 3.87 18.39 1.97
C GLY A 11 2.93 18.24 0.76
N GLN A 12 3.34 17.58 -0.34
CA GLN A 12 2.47 17.33 -1.51
C GLN A 12 1.53 16.13 -1.35
N GLY A 13 1.69 15.34 -0.29
CA GLY A 13 0.79 14.25 0.04
C GLY A 13 1.07 12.92 -0.68
N ALA A 14 2.30 12.66 -1.11
CA ALA A 14 2.69 11.38 -1.72
C ALA A 14 2.35 10.17 -0.83
N PHE A 15 2.72 10.22 0.46
CA PHE A 15 2.36 9.16 1.39
C PHE A 15 0.85 9.09 1.66
N THR A 16 0.15 10.23 1.64
CA THR A 16 -1.31 10.25 1.78
C THR A 16 -1.96 9.52 0.60
N ALA A 17 -1.50 9.77 -0.64
CA ALA A 17 -1.98 9.06 -1.82
C ALA A 17 -1.68 7.56 -1.75
N ALA A 18 -0.43 7.20 -1.42
CA ALA A 18 -0.03 5.80 -1.27
C ALA A 18 -0.92 5.05 -0.26
N ARG A 19 -1.23 5.69 0.87
CA ARG A 19 -2.08 5.14 1.91
C ARG A 19 -3.54 5.01 1.49
N LEU A 20 -4.08 6.03 0.81
CA LEU A 20 -5.46 6.01 0.31
C LEU A 20 -5.64 4.92 -0.75
N LEU A 21 -4.66 4.74 -1.64
CA LEU A 21 -4.67 3.63 -2.60
C LEU A 21 -4.67 2.27 -1.90
N GLY A 22 -3.79 2.11 -0.91
CA GLY A 22 -3.74 0.88 -0.10
C GLY A 22 -5.04 0.62 0.65
N ALA A 23 -5.67 1.68 1.19
CA ALA A 23 -6.97 1.58 1.84
C ALA A 23 -8.06 1.16 0.87
N ALA A 24 -8.14 1.81 -0.30
CA ALA A 24 -9.11 1.47 -1.34
C ALA A 24 -8.99 0.00 -1.77
N ALA A 25 -7.77 -0.45 -2.06
CA ALA A 25 -7.53 -1.83 -2.44
C ALA A 25 -7.89 -2.84 -1.33
N SER A 26 -7.72 -2.45 -0.06
CA SER A 26 -8.04 -3.32 1.08
C SER A 26 -9.52 -3.43 1.38
N LEU A 27 -10.38 -2.63 0.76
CA LEU A 27 -11.85 -2.76 0.87
C LEU A 27 -12.35 -4.01 0.13
N ASP A 28 -11.65 -4.48 -0.89
CA ASP A 28 -11.88 -5.79 -1.46
C ASP A 28 -11.33 -6.87 -0.51
N ASP A 29 -12.20 -7.78 -0.07
CA ASP A 29 -11.85 -8.87 0.85
C ASP A 29 -10.81 -9.87 0.28
N LYS A 30 -10.67 -9.88 -1.05
CA LYS A 30 -9.71 -10.72 -1.77
C LYS A 30 -8.35 -10.06 -1.96
N ARG A 31 -8.17 -8.82 -1.51
CA ARG A 31 -6.93 -8.06 -1.71
C ARG A 31 -6.26 -7.68 -0.40
N TYR A 32 -4.95 -7.70 -0.45
CA TYR A 32 -4.07 -7.23 0.61
C TYR A 32 -3.30 -6.02 0.10
N ALA A 33 -3.09 -5.03 0.95
CA ALA A 33 -2.30 -3.87 0.59
C ALA A 33 -1.30 -3.50 1.69
N LEU A 34 -0.19 -2.91 1.27
CA LEU A 34 0.83 -2.37 2.14
C LEU A 34 1.25 -1.00 1.59
N ALA A 35 1.15 0.04 2.43
CA ALA A 35 1.54 1.40 2.06
C ALA A 35 2.49 1.97 3.11
N PHE A 36 3.66 2.46 2.67
CA PHE A 36 4.67 2.99 3.56
C PHE A 36 5.50 4.09 2.87
N PRO A 37 6.04 5.08 3.64
CA PRO A 37 6.95 6.07 3.11
C PRO A 37 8.38 5.52 3.03
N SER A 38 9.20 6.15 2.22
CA SER A 38 10.66 6.00 2.33
C SER A 38 11.11 6.65 3.64
N PHE A 39 11.76 5.87 4.48
CA PHE A 39 12.28 6.36 5.75
C PHE A 39 13.48 7.28 5.54
N GLY A 40 13.45 8.46 6.12
CA GLY A 40 14.48 9.46 6.06
C GLY A 40 14.08 10.71 6.85
N PRO A 41 14.95 11.70 7.03
CA PRO A 41 14.57 12.95 7.68
C PRO A 41 13.55 13.67 6.81
N GLU A 42 12.29 13.62 7.21
CA GLU A 42 11.21 14.34 6.55
C GLU A 42 11.44 15.85 6.65
N ARG A 43 11.67 16.47 5.51
CA ARG A 43 11.78 17.95 5.41
C ARG A 43 10.75 18.44 4.42
N ARG A 44 10.04 19.49 4.80
CA ARG A 44 9.08 20.14 3.90
C ARG A 44 9.81 20.58 2.62
N GLY A 45 9.26 20.21 1.45
CA GLY A 45 9.84 20.55 0.14
C GLY A 45 10.97 19.62 -0.32
N ALA A 46 11.55 18.78 0.55
CA ALA A 46 12.55 17.81 0.13
C ALA A 46 11.91 16.65 -0.67
N PRO A 47 12.64 16.11 -1.68
CA PRO A 47 12.19 14.91 -2.38
C PRO A 47 11.93 13.76 -1.41
N MET A 48 10.81 13.09 -1.57
CA MET A 48 10.43 11.90 -0.82
C MET A 48 9.80 10.86 -1.73
N ARG A 49 9.83 9.62 -1.29
CA ARG A 49 9.15 8.51 -1.96
C ARG A 49 8.15 7.86 -1.01
N ALA A 50 7.09 7.32 -1.58
CA ALA A 50 6.18 6.43 -0.89
C ALA A 50 5.89 5.23 -1.79
N PHE A 51 5.40 4.16 -1.22
CA PHE A 51 5.21 2.90 -1.89
C PHE A 51 3.84 2.34 -1.54
N THR A 52 3.19 1.73 -2.54
CA THR A 52 1.99 0.92 -2.32
C THR A 52 2.20 -0.42 -3.01
N LYS A 53 1.98 -1.51 -2.29
CA LYS A 53 1.98 -2.87 -2.80
C LYS A 53 0.58 -3.43 -2.62
N ILE A 54 0.03 -4.08 -3.65
CA ILE A 54 -1.31 -4.67 -3.64
C ILE A 54 -1.20 -6.09 -4.21
N ASP A 55 -1.78 -7.07 -3.51
CA ASP A 55 -1.78 -8.45 -3.94
C ASP A 55 -3.07 -9.19 -3.53
N THR A 56 -3.32 -10.33 -4.11
CA THR A 56 -4.38 -11.28 -3.70
C THR A 56 -3.93 -12.20 -2.58
N VAL A 57 -2.65 -12.19 -2.24
CA VAL A 57 -2.07 -12.93 -1.12
C VAL A 57 -1.46 -11.96 -0.11
N GLN A 58 -1.33 -12.40 1.14
CA GLN A 58 -0.75 -11.58 2.20
C GLN A 58 0.69 -11.14 1.84
N ILE A 59 0.94 -9.83 1.91
CA ILE A 59 2.21 -9.23 1.53
C ILE A 59 3.18 -9.31 2.71
N GLY A 60 4.19 -10.16 2.60
CA GLY A 60 5.30 -10.25 3.57
C GLY A 60 6.47 -9.33 3.24
N ASP A 61 6.63 -8.99 1.95
CA ASP A 61 7.72 -8.14 1.48
C ASP A 61 7.47 -6.66 1.80
N ARG A 62 8.34 -6.09 2.63
CA ARG A 62 8.33 -4.68 3.06
C ARG A 62 9.50 -3.86 2.53
N SER A 63 10.23 -4.41 1.58
CA SER A 63 11.30 -3.69 0.91
C SER A 63 10.76 -2.50 0.10
N ALA A 64 11.59 -1.50 -0.09
CA ALA A 64 11.29 -0.41 -1.00
C ALA A 64 11.08 -0.94 -2.41
N VAL A 65 10.10 -0.40 -3.11
CA VAL A 65 9.84 -0.72 -4.52
C VAL A 65 10.97 -0.12 -5.36
N SER A 66 11.66 -0.95 -6.13
CA SER A 66 12.70 -0.53 -7.06
C SER A 66 12.20 -0.45 -8.50
N LYS A 67 11.25 -1.31 -8.86
CA LYS A 67 10.54 -1.29 -10.14
C LYS A 67 9.06 -1.46 -9.89
N ALA A 68 8.25 -0.59 -10.47
CA ALA A 68 6.82 -0.52 -10.24
C ALA A 68 6.02 -0.71 -11.53
N ASP A 69 4.78 -1.16 -11.39
CA ASP A 69 3.80 -1.18 -12.46
C ASP A 69 3.35 0.26 -12.78
N PHE A 70 3.25 1.09 -11.73
CA PHE A 70 2.94 2.52 -11.86
C PHE A 70 3.97 3.35 -11.10
N VAL A 71 4.61 4.30 -11.78
CA VAL A 71 5.47 5.32 -11.17
C VAL A 71 4.76 6.67 -11.27
N ILE A 72 4.65 7.39 -10.17
CA ILE A 72 3.88 8.63 -10.10
C ILE A 72 4.76 9.76 -9.59
N TYR A 73 4.89 10.81 -10.39
CA TYR A 73 5.57 12.03 -10.03
C TYR A 73 4.54 13.12 -9.70
N LEU A 74 4.26 13.33 -8.40
CA LEU A 74 3.40 14.44 -7.95
C LEU A 74 4.01 15.81 -8.23
N ASP A 75 5.30 15.84 -8.50
CA ASP A 75 6.05 17.02 -8.89
C ASP A 75 6.89 16.66 -10.12
N GLY A 76 6.52 17.20 -11.29
CA GLY A 76 7.19 16.92 -12.56
C GLY A 76 8.68 17.31 -12.57
N THR A 77 9.10 18.23 -11.68
CA THR A 77 10.53 18.60 -11.57
C THR A 77 11.40 17.48 -10.99
N LEU A 78 10.79 16.44 -10.45
CA LEU A 78 11.51 15.26 -9.94
C LEU A 78 11.77 14.20 -11.03
N LEU A 79 11.13 14.34 -12.20
CA LEU A 79 11.38 13.44 -13.33
C LEU A 79 12.80 13.70 -13.85
N ALA A 80 13.67 12.74 -13.68
CA ALA A 80 15.07 12.83 -14.06
C ALA A 80 15.43 11.76 -15.13
N PRO A 81 16.50 11.95 -15.93
CA PRO A 81 16.98 10.92 -16.84
C PRO A 81 17.21 9.60 -16.10
N GLY A 82 16.74 8.50 -16.70
CA GLY A 82 16.82 7.16 -16.10
C GLY A 82 15.60 6.74 -15.29
N TRP A 83 14.51 7.52 -15.34
CA TRP A 83 13.21 7.19 -14.73
C TRP A 83 12.69 5.81 -15.20
N GLU A 84 13.02 5.40 -16.43
CA GLU A 84 12.61 4.13 -17.04
C GLU A 84 13.10 2.91 -16.24
N ARG A 85 14.17 3.07 -15.46
CA ARG A 85 14.73 2.01 -14.62
C ARG A 85 13.81 1.64 -13.46
N GLU A 86 12.90 2.55 -13.10
CA GLU A 86 11.91 2.36 -12.04
C GLU A 86 10.62 1.70 -12.54
N LEU A 87 10.46 1.51 -13.87
CA LEU A 87 9.31 0.82 -14.45
C LEU A 87 9.58 -0.68 -14.64
N LYS A 88 8.55 -1.48 -14.38
CA LYS A 88 8.45 -2.85 -14.87
C LYS A 88 8.16 -2.85 -16.38
N PRO A 89 8.41 -3.95 -17.11
CA PRO A 89 7.92 -4.12 -18.47
C PRO A 89 6.39 -3.91 -18.51
N GLY A 90 5.91 -3.06 -19.41
CA GLY A 90 4.49 -2.71 -19.50
C GLY A 90 4.00 -1.70 -18.46
N GLY A 91 4.87 -1.20 -17.58
CA GLY A 91 4.51 -0.20 -16.59
C GLY A 91 4.30 1.19 -17.19
N ILE A 92 3.55 2.03 -16.48
CA ILE A 92 3.20 3.41 -16.87
C ILE A 92 3.73 4.40 -15.83
N CYS A 93 4.25 5.52 -16.33
CA CYS A 93 4.68 6.63 -15.50
C CYS A 93 3.71 7.81 -15.65
N LEU A 94 3.10 8.24 -14.56
CA LEU A 94 2.20 9.39 -14.50
C LEU A 94 2.96 10.60 -13.96
N VAL A 95 2.87 11.71 -14.65
CA VAL A 95 3.66 12.92 -14.33
C VAL A 95 2.75 14.14 -14.19
N ASN A 96 2.86 14.85 -13.07
CA ASN A 96 2.20 16.12 -12.87
C ASN A 96 2.85 17.20 -13.70
N THR A 97 2.30 17.45 -14.87
CA THR A 97 2.74 18.50 -15.79
C THR A 97 1.62 18.85 -16.78
N ALA A 98 1.57 20.11 -17.19
CA ALA A 98 0.71 20.58 -18.29
C ALA A 98 1.38 20.43 -19.66
N GLU A 99 2.68 20.11 -19.70
CA GLU A 99 3.44 19.95 -20.94
C GLU A 99 3.24 18.53 -21.50
N ALA A 100 3.15 18.43 -22.82
CA ALA A 100 3.13 17.13 -23.51
C ALA A 100 4.48 16.42 -23.34
N LEU A 101 4.43 15.10 -23.18
CA LEU A 101 5.61 14.26 -23.05
C LEU A 101 5.69 13.32 -24.26
N ASP A 102 6.87 13.17 -24.84
CA ASP A 102 7.05 12.42 -26.09
C ASP A 102 7.14 10.89 -25.93
N ASP A 103 7.37 10.40 -24.72
CA ASP A 103 7.47 8.94 -24.47
C ASP A 103 6.08 8.35 -24.20
N PRO A 104 5.64 7.31 -24.92
CA PRO A 104 4.30 6.72 -24.78
C PRO A 104 4.07 6.07 -23.40
N ARG A 105 5.12 5.81 -22.62
CA ARG A 105 5.03 5.29 -21.26
C ARG A 105 4.79 6.41 -20.23
N LEU A 106 4.90 7.68 -20.64
CA LEU A 106 4.67 8.85 -19.81
C LEU A 106 3.26 9.40 -20.05
N LEU A 107 2.44 9.43 -19.02
CA LEU A 107 1.14 10.07 -19.05
C LEU A 107 1.22 11.42 -18.32
N ALA A 108 1.16 12.51 -19.09
CA ALA A 108 1.11 13.87 -18.56
C ALA A 108 -0.30 14.18 -18.01
N ILE A 109 -0.38 14.67 -16.80
CA ILE A 109 -1.63 15.12 -16.17
C ILE A 109 -1.34 16.46 -15.49
N ASP A 110 -2.05 17.53 -15.85
CA ASP A 110 -2.02 18.79 -15.11
C ASP A 110 -2.84 18.65 -13.80
N ALA A 111 -2.24 17.93 -12.87
CA ALA A 111 -2.88 17.63 -11.60
C ALA A 111 -2.94 18.84 -10.66
N ASP A 112 -1.99 19.76 -10.74
CA ASP A 112 -2.01 21.00 -9.98
C ASP A 112 -3.08 21.96 -10.49
N GLY A 113 -3.25 22.09 -11.82
CA GLY A 113 -4.31 22.86 -12.43
C GLY A 113 -5.70 22.33 -12.01
N LEU A 114 -5.93 21.03 -12.17
CA LEU A 114 -7.17 20.38 -11.80
C LEU A 114 -7.48 20.52 -10.29
N ALA A 115 -6.50 20.29 -9.44
CA ALA A 115 -6.67 20.43 -8.00
C ALA A 115 -6.94 21.89 -7.60
N THR A 116 -6.30 22.86 -8.26
CA THR A 116 -6.54 24.27 -8.02
C THR A 116 -7.95 24.69 -8.41
N GLU A 117 -8.44 24.21 -9.56
CA GLU A 117 -9.81 24.47 -10.02
C GLU A 117 -10.85 23.96 -9.02
N LEU A 118 -10.71 22.73 -8.54
CA LEU A 118 -11.74 22.06 -7.73
C LEU A 118 -11.57 22.20 -6.23
N LEU A 119 -10.32 22.34 -5.74
CA LEU A 119 -10.01 22.44 -4.31
C LEU A 119 -9.51 23.84 -3.89
N GLY A 120 -9.25 24.74 -4.85
CA GLY A 120 -8.66 26.05 -4.60
C GLY A 120 -7.18 25.99 -4.18
N ARG A 121 -6.52 24.83 -4.33
CA ARG A 121 -5.12 24.62 -3.94
C ARG A 121 -4.47 23.53 -4.80
N PRO A 122 -3.18 23.67 -5.16
CA PRO A 122 -2.44 22.68 -5.93
C PRO A 122 -2.05 21.47 -5.02
N ILE A 123 -2.97 20.54 -4.84
CA ILE A 123 -2.75 19.30 -4.08
C ILE A 123 -3.05 18.12 -5.01
N PRO A 124 -2.05 17.63 -5.78
CA PRO A 124 -2.26 16.72 -6.89
C PRO A 124 -2.56 15.26 -6.47
N ASN A 125 -2.44 14.92 -5.21
CA ASN A 125 -2.44 13.54 -4.74
C ASN A 125 -3.71 12.75 -5.08
N THR A 126 -4.90 13.31 -4.95
CA THR A 126 -6.16 12.62 -5.26
C THR A 126 -6.46 12.57 -6.75
N VAL A 127 -5.87 13.46 -7.57
CA VAL A 127 -5.94 13.37 -9.03
C VAL A 127 -5.34 12.04 -9.51
N PHE A 128 -4.16 11.69 -9.00
CA PHE A 128 -3.50 10.43 -9.36
C PHE A 128 -4.21 9.20 -8.82
N LEU A 129 -4.97 9.30 -7.72
CA LEU A 129 -5.85 8.20 -7.28
C LEU A 129 -6.97 7.96 -8.29
N GLY A 130 -7.57 9.01 -8.83
CA GLY A 130 -8.57 8.90 -9.90
C GLY A 130 -7.96 8.32 -11.17
N ALA A 131 -6.76 8.74 -11.56
CA ALA A 131 -6.06 8.18 -12.71
C ALA A 131 -5.79 6.67 -12.53
N LEU A 132 -5.34 6.25 -11.34
CA LEU A 132 -5.12 4.84 -11.03
C LEU A 132 -6.43 4.02 -10.98
N ALA A 133 -7.53 4.60 -10.53
CA ALA A 133 -8.82 3.93 -10.56
C ALA A 133 -9.32 3.62 -11.99
N GLN A 134 -8.79 4.33 -12.98
CA GLN A 134 -9.05 4.08 -14.40
C GLN A 134 -8.03 3.13 -15.05
N LEU A 135 -6.77 3.20 -14.61
CA LEU A 135 -5.66 2.49 -15.28
C LEU A 135 -5.32 1.15 -14.63
N ALA A 136 -5.66 0.97 -13.36
CA ALA A 136 -5.26 -0.20 -12.59
C ALA A 136 -6.46 -1.06 -12.22
N ASP A 137 -6.44 -2.34 -12.54
CA ASP A 137 -7.51 -3.31 -12.22
C ASP A 137 -7.60 -3.63 -10.71
N CYS A 138 -6.78 -2.98 -9.89
CA CYS A 138 -6.71 -3.29 -8.46
C CYS A 138 -7.58 -2.40 -7.58
N VAL A 139 -8.13 -1.31 -8.10
CA VAL A 139 -9.04 -0.40 -7.40
C VAL A 139 -10.06 0.14 -8.38
N ASP A 140 -11.26 0.42 -7.90
CA ASP A 140 -12.30 1.10 -8.63
C ASP A 140 -12.61 2.47 -8.01
N ARG A 141 -13.46 3.23 -8.68
CA ARG A 141 -13.89 4.55 -8.24
C ARG A 141 -14.51 4.50 -6.85
N GLU A 142 -15.43 3.57 -6.63
CA GLU A 142 -16.21 3.45 -5.40
C GLU A 142 -15.30 3.17 -4.19
N SER A 143 -14.32 2.30 -4.36
CA SER A 143 -13.32 2.00 -3.31
C SER A 143 -12.43 3.21 -2.99
N VAL A 144 -12.04 3.98 -4.01
CA VAL A 144 -11.25 5.22 -3.80
C VAL A 144 -12.07 6.28 -3.07
N GLU A 145 -13.34 6.47 -3.45
CA GLU A 145 -14.24 7.40 -2.77
C GLU A 145 -14.46 7.01 -1.30
N GLU A 146 -14.67 5.71 -1.04
CA GLU A 146 -14.87 5.22 0.31
C GLU A 146 -13.59 5.39 1.15
N ALA A 147 -12.40 5.13 0.58
CA ALA A 147 -11.15 5.41 1.26
C ALA A 147 -11.00 6.91 1.61
N ILE A 148 -11.43 7.82 0.72
CA ILE A 148 -11.45 9.25 1.00
C ILE A 148 -12.38 9.56 2.18
N ARG A 149 -13.59 8.96 2.22
CA ARG A 149 -14.54 9.15 3.32
C ARG A 149 -14.00 8.65 4.66
N GLN A 150 -13.28 7.53 4.65
CA GLN A 150 -12.73 6.93 5.87
C GLN A 150 -11.49 7.66 6.38
N TYR A 151 -10.63 8.14 5.50
CA TYR A 151 -9.30 8.64 5.88
C TYR A 151 -9.15 10.15 5.88
N MET A 152 -10.02 10.89 5.21
CA MET A 152 -9.97 12.34 5.19
C MET A 152 -11.03 12.97 6.12
N PRO A 153 -10.80 14.19 6.61
CA PRO A 153 -11.83 14.94 7.33
C PRO A 153 -13.06 15.19 6.44
N PRO A 154 -14.29 15.14 6.98
CA PRO A 154 -15.53 15.27 6.21
C PRO A 154 -15.60 16.48 5.28
N LYS A 155 -15.02 17.62 5.71
CA LYS A 155 -14.96 18.86 4.92
C LYS A 155 -14.17 18.75 3.61
N LEU A 156 -13.37 17.70 3.46
CA LEU A 156 -12.55 17.45 2.26
C LEU A 156 -13.15 16.40 1.33
N HIS A 157 -14.21 15.70 1.74
CA HIS A 157 -14.76 14.58 0.98
C HIS A 157 -15.27 15.01 -0.38
N GLU A 158 -16.22 15.95 -0.43
CA GLU A 158 -16.89 16.34 -1.66
C GLU A 158 -15.91 16.86 -2.72
N GLY A 159 -14.99 17.73 -2.32
CA GLY A 159 -13.99 18.28 -3.24
C GLY A 159 -13.07 17.20 -3.81
N ASN A 160 -12.54 16.30 -2.96
CA ASN A 160 -11.64 15.24 -3.42
C ASN A 160 -12.35 14.17 -4.25
N ILE A 161 -13.61 13.87 -3.98
CA ILE A 161 -14.43 12.97 -4.80
C ILE A 161 -14.60 13.56 -6.20
N LYS A 162 -14.95 14.86 -6.33
CA LYS A 162 -15.02 15.54 -7.63
C LYS A 162 -13.70 15.52 -8.39
N VAL A 163 -12.59 15.64 -7.68
CA VAL A 163 -11.24 15.53 -8.27
C VAL A 163 -11.03 14.13 -8.86
N VAL A 164 -11.37 13.09 -8.11
CA VAL A 164 -11.26 11.69 -8.57
C VAL A 164 -12.11 11.46 -9.83
N GLU A 165 -13.38 11.89 -9.82
CA GLU A 165 -14.30 11.78 -10.96
C GLU A 165 -13.73 12.47 -12.20
N ARG A 166 -13.21 13.68 -12.04
CA ARG A 166 -12.66 14.47 -13.14
C ARG A 166 -11.38 13.85 -13.69
N ALA A 167 -10.54 13.31 -12.81
CA ALA A 167 -9.31 12.62 -13.20
C ALA A 167 -9.61 11.34 -14.01
N ILE A 168 -10.59 10.54 -13.59
CA ILE A 168 -11.07 9.37 -14.35
C ILE A 168 -11.50 9.80 -15.76
N ALA A 169 -12.34 10.84 -15.86
CA ALA A 169 -12.83 11.32 -17.15
C ALA A 169 -11.69 11.83 -18.05
N LEU A 170 -10.66 12.47 -17.50
CA LEU A 170 -9.49 12.92 -18.24
C LEU A 170 -8.67 11.75 -18.80
N VAL A 171 -8.45 10.71 -18.00
CA VAL A 171 -7.70 9.53 -18.45
C VAL A 171 -8.46 8.74 -19.50
N GLN A 172 -9.79 8.65 -19.40
CA GLN A 172 -10.64 8.02 -20.43
C GLN A 172 -10.60 8.76 -21.76
N GLN A 173 -10.45 10.08 -21.74
CA GLN A 173 -10.36 10.91 -22.94
C GLN A 173 -8.95 10.95 -23.53
N ALA A 174 -7.93 10.81 -22.71
CA ALA A 174 -6.58 10.57 -23.17
C ALA A 174 -6.60 9.20 -23.86
N ASP A 175 -6.61 9.21 -25.19
CA ASP A 175 -6.44 8.00 -25.99
C ASP A 175 -5.10 7.38 -25.54
N VAL A 176 -5.14 6.45 -24.58
CA VAL A 176 -3.97 5.67 -24.16
C VAL A 176 -3.73 4.67 -25.30
N ALA A 177 -3.38 5.23 -26.47
CA ALA A 177 -2.99 4.49 -27.64
C ALA A 177 -1.72 3.72 -27.29
N GLY A 178 -1.85 2.44 -26.99
CA GLY A 178 -0.71 1.58 -26.76
C GLY A 178 -0.86 0.40 -25.83
N HIS A 179 -2.03 0.18 -25.24
CA HIS A 179 -2.30 -1.14 -24.67
C HIS A 179 -2.82 -2.09 -25.76
N GLU A 180 -2.02 -2.31 -26.80
CA GLU A 180 -2.08 -3.59 -27.48
C GLU A 180 -1.63 -4.63 -26.46
N GLU A 181 -2.50 -5.60 -26.20
CA GLU A 181 -2.15 -6.83 -25.50
C GLU A 181 -0.83 -7.34 -26.09
N VAL A 182 0.26 -7.14 -25.35
CA VAL A 182 1.50 -7.86 -25.64
C VAL A 182 1.21 -9.28 -25.20
N ALA A 183 0.72 -10.04 -26.19
CA ALA A 183 0.63 -11.47 -26.08
C ALA A 183 1.98 -12.00 -25.57
N ASP A 184 1.92 -12.73 -24.48
CA ASP A 184 2.88 -13.69 -23.96
C ASP A 184 4.27 -13.68 -24.62
N GLY A 185 5.11 -12.72 -24.25
CA GLY A 185 6.55 -12.82 -24.40
C GLY A 185 7.09 -13.45 -23.13
N GLU A 186 7.65 -14.62 -23.27
CA GLU A 186 8.27 -15.51 -22.30
C GLU A 186 8.80 -14.78 -21.06
N SER A 187 8.06 -14.89 -19.96
CA SER A 187 8.57 -14.61 -18.63
C SER A 187 9.74 -15.57 -18.40
N ALA A 188 10.94 -15.02 -18.28
CA ALA A 188 12.11 -15.76 -17.84
C ALA A 188 11.72 -16.53 -16.58
N GLY A 189 11.69 -17.85 -16.68
CA GLY A 189 11.20 -18.75 -15.67
C GLY A 189 12.02 -18.66 -14.38
N HIS A 190 11.50 -17.94 -13.43
CA HIS A 190 11.75 -18.25 -12.04
C HIS A 190 10.89 -19.49 -11.76
N SER A 191 11.57 -20.60 -11.55
CA SER A 191 10.96 -21.91 -11.48
C SER A 191 9.72 -21.90 -10.57
N ARG A 192 8.59 -22.34 -11.11
CA ARG A 192 7.33 -22.55 -10.41
C ARG A 192 7.49 -23.34 -9.09
N GLU A 193 8.55 -24.14 -8.98
CA GLU A 193 8.90 -24.90 -7.78
C GLU A 193 9.22 -24.02 -6.54
N GLN A 194 9.83 -22.84 -6.72
CA GLN A 194 10.08 -21.95 -5.59
C GLN A 194 8.80 -21.18 -5.17
N ALA A 195 7.93 -20.84 -6.13
CA ALA A 195 6.64 -20.25 -5.84
C ALA A 195 5.71 -21.26 -5.15
N ASP A 196 5.73 -22.53 -5.57
CA ASP A 196 4.94 -23.60 -4.96
C ASP A 196 5.41 -23.98 -3.55
N ALA A 197 6.72 -23.88 -3.27
CA ALA A 197 7.25 -24.09 -1.92
C ALA A 197 6.82 -22.97 -0.95
N VAL A 198 6.84 -21.73 -1.40
CA VAL A 198 6.32 -20.59 -0.62
C VAL A 198 4.80 -20.68 -0.46
N THR A 199 4.07 -21.07 -1.49
CA THR A 199 2.61 -21.22 -1.45
C THR A 199 2.18 -22.44 -0.61
N ALA A 200 2.97 -23.51 -0.57
CA ALA A 200 2.71 -24.68 0.27
C ALA A 200 2.86 -24.35 1.77
N LEU A 201 3.74 -23.43 2.13
CA LEU A 201 3.88 -22.92 3.51
C LEU A 201 2.65 -22.13 3.98
N HIS A 202 1.85 -21.58 3.05
CA HIS A 202 0.65 -20.80 3.36
C HIS A 202 -0.65 -21.61 3.39
N ARG A 203 -0.61 -22.92 3.08
CA ARG A 203 -1.81 -23.77 3.01
C ARG A 203 -2.13 -24.58 4.26
N SER A 204 -1.44 -24.38 5.38
CA SER A 204 -1.79 -25.09 6.60
C SER A 204 -2.86 -24.36 7.40
N ALA A 205 -4.07 -24.89 7.26
CA ALA A 205 -5.17 -24.86 8.22
C ALA A 205 -5.56 -23.50 8.81
N HIS A 206 -6.79 -23.13 8.56
CA HIS A 206 -7.65 -22.24 9.33
C HIS A 206 -7.53 -22.45 10.85
N SER A 207 -6.47 -21.94 11.44
CA SER A 207 -6.47 -21.58 12.83
C SER A 207 -6.35 -20.03 12.85
N SER A 208 -7.14 -19.40 13.67
CA SER A 208 -7.04 -18.00 14.05
C SER A 208 -5.70 -17.66 14.76
N ALA A 209 -4.76 -18.58 14.73
CA ALA A 209 -3.41 -18.39 15.22
C ALA A 209 -2.61 -17.66 14.14
N ALA A 210 -1.99 -16.58 14.53
CA ALA A 210 -1.02 -15.84 13.77
C ALA A 210 -0.04 -16.78 13.06
N HIS A 211 0.24 -16.49 11.80
CA HIS A 211 1.18 -17.27 11.03
C HIS A 211 2.58 -17.11 11.63
N MET A 212 3.03 -18.10 12.37
CA MET A 212 4.39 -18.15 12.88
C MET A 212 5.34 -18.46 11.71
N PRO A 213 6.31 -17.59 11.39
CA PRO A 213 7.30 -17.91 10.39
C PRO A 213 8.10 -19.15 10.84
N GLN A 214 8.23 -20.12 9.93
CA GLN A 214 9.08 -21.26 10.17
C GLN A 214 10.54 -20.80 10.15
N LEU A 215 11.24 -21.01 11.24
CA LEU A 215 12.67 -20.76 11.29
C LEU A 215 13.40 -21.84 10.49
N PHE A 216 14.33 -21.42 9.64
CA PHE A 216 15.23 -22.36 8.99
C PHE A 216 16.17 -23.00 10.03
N ALA A 217 16.41 -24.30 9.92
CA ALA A 217 17.36 -24.99 10.79
C ALA A 217 18.80 -24.54 10.54
N THR A 218 19.09 -24.07 9.33
CA THR A 218 20.39 -23.55 8.91
C THR A 218 20.23 -22.22 8.19
N VAL A 219 21.21 -21.34 8.30
CA VAL A 219 21.26 -20.09 7.53
C VAL A 219 21.39 -20.44 6.05
N PRO A 220 20.51 -19.92 5.17
CA PRO A 220 20.65 -20.12 3.73
C PRO A 220 21.97 -19.59 3.20
N GLU A 221 22.51 -20.25 2.19
CA GLU A 221 23.74 -19.80 1.52
C GLU A 221 23.49 -18.41 0.88
N PRO A 222 24.44 -17.46 1.00
CA PRO A 222 24.29 -16.11 0.45
C PRO A 222 23.94 -16.08 -1.05
N SER A 223 24.40 -17.06 -1.82
CA SER A 223 24.10 -17.21 -3.25
C SER A 223 22.63 -17.48 -3.54
N ALA A 224 21.88 -18.01 -2.56
CA ALA A 224 20.46 -18.31 -2.72
C ALA A 224 19.58 -17.05 -2.82
N TYR A 225 20.09 -15.88 -2.40
CA TYR A 225 19.39 -14.59 -2.42
C TYR A 225 20.26 -13.43 -2.91
N ALA A 226 21.31 -13.74 -3.67
CA ALA A 226 22.23 -12.73 -4.22
C ALA A 226 21.51 -11.70 -5.11
N ASP A 227 20.46 -12.12 -5.82
CA ASP A 227 19.69 -11.29 -6.73
C ASP A 227 18.41 -10.71 -6.09
N THR A 228 18.17 -10.97 -4.80
CA THR A 228 16.98 -10.52 -4.09
C THR A 228 17.36 -9.62 -2.92
N THR A 229 16.59 -8.53 -2.72
CA THR A 229 16.71 -7.71 -1.50
C THR A 229 15.89 -8.28 -0.35
N CYS A 230 15.06 -9.28 -0.61
CA CYS A 230 14.17 -9.93 0.33
C CYS A 230 14.32 -11.44 0.24
N TYR A 231 14.41 -12.07 1.38
CA TYR A 231 14.45 -13.51 1.55
C TYR A 231 13.51 -13.90 2.69
N ALA A 232 13.13 -15.16 2.75
CA ALA A 232 12.33 -15.66 3.86
C ALA A 232 13.12 -15.47 5.17
N ALA A 233 12.75 -14.44 5.93
CA ALA A 233 13.53 -13.98 7.09
C ALA A 233 13.26 -14.80 8.36
N GLY A 234 12.56 -15.93 8.25
CA GLY A 234 12.13 -16.71 9.40
C GLY A 234 13.26 -17.09 10.37
N TYR A 235 14.43 -17.34 9.85
CA TYR A 235 15.60 -17.69 10.68
C TYR A 235 16.22 -16.48 11.40
N LEU A 236 15.92 -15.25 10.97
CA LEU A 236 16.40 -14.01 11.60
C LEU A 236 15.38 -13.38 12.54
N THR A 237 14.11 -13.76 12.43
CA THR A 237 13.05 -13.19 13.26
C THR A 237 12.94 -13.92 14.58
N GLN A 238 12.96 -13.15 15.67
CA GLN A 238 12.64 -13.64 17.00
C GLN A 238 11.29 -13.10 17.43
N VAL A 239 10.58 -13.86 18.23
CA VAL A 239 9.34 -13.44 18.85
C VAL A 239 9.58 -12.20 19.70
N ASN A 240 8.83 -11.13 19.45
CA ASN A 240 8.96 -9.84 20.14
C ASN A 240 8.16 -9.76 21.44
N ALA A 241 7.41 -10.79 21.79
CA ALA A 241 6.51 -10.79 22.93
C ALA A 241 7.19 -10.42 24.26
N GLY A 242 8.45 -10.81 24.46
CA GLY A 242 9.22 -10.52 25.66
C GLY A 242 9.62 -9.04 25.85
N TRP A 243 9.45 -8.20 24.83
CA TRP A 243 9.80 -6.77 24.88
C TRP A 243 8.62 -5.88 25.19
N ARG A 244 7.41 -6.45 25.13
CA ARG A 244 6.17 -5.71 25.25
C ARG A 244 5.73 -5.60 26.70
N ASN A 245 5.47 -4.38 27.16
CA ASN A 245 4.88 -4.10 28.48
C ASN A 245 3.37 -3.89 28.41
N VAL A 246 2.88 -3.46 27.24
CA VAL A 246 1.46 -3.23 26.95
C VAL A 246 1.12 -3.82 25.60
N ARG A 247 -0.09 -4.33 25.44
CA ARG A 247 -0.56 -4.89 24.17
C ARG A 247 -1.86 -4.23 23.71
N PRO A 248 -2.13 -4.17 22.40
CA PRO A 248 -3.42 -3.75 21.88
C PRO A 248 -4.47 -4.82 22.17
N VAL A 249 -5.67 -4.35 22.53
CA VAL A 249 -6.88 -5.16 22.70
C VAL A 249 -7.92 -4.59 21.74
N LEU A 250 -8.53 -5.46 20.93
CA LEU A 250 -9.54 -5.10 19.97
C LEU A 250 -10.94 -5.35 20.54
N ASP A 251 -11.77 -4.31 20.50
CA ASP A 251 -13.21 -4.42 20.62
C ASP A 251 -13.78 -4.67 19.21
N VAL A 252 -14.20 -5.91 18.97
CA VAL A 252 -14.69 -6.34 17.66
C VAL A 252 -16.03 -5.67 17.32
N ASP A 253 -16.86 -5.37 18.33
CA ASP A 253 -18.18 -4.75 18.14
C ASP A 253 -18.05 -3.27 17.76
N ALA A 254 -17.03 -2.58 18.29
CA ALA A 254 -16.72 -1.20 17.92
C ALA A 254 -15.92 -1.09 16.59
N CYS A 255 -15.35 -2.19 16.10
CA CYS A 255 -14.53 -2.18 14.89
C CYS A 255 -15.38 -1.99 13.63
N THR A 256 -15.10 -0.92 12.87
CA THR A 256 -15.79 -0.61 11.61
C THR A 256 -15.15 -1.24 10.37
N GLY A 257 -14.00 -1.90 10.50
CA GLY A 257 -13.26 -2.46 9.38
C GLY A 257 -12.51 -1.43 8.53
N CYS A 258 -12.21 -0.25 9.05
CA CYS A 258 -11.52 0.81 8.30
C CYS A 258 -10.04 0.51 8.01
N LEU A 259 -9.47 -0.53 8.58
CA LEU A 259 -8.10 -1.03 8.34
C LEU A 259 -6.96 -0.01 8.61
N GLN A 260 -7.22 1.10 9.29
CA GLN A 260 -6.16 2.07 9.62
C GLN A 260 -5.04 1.43 10.44
N CYS A 261 -5.41 0.67 11.46
CA CYS A 261 -4.46 -0.03 12.32
C CYS A 261 -3.60 -1.04 11.54
N TYR A 262 -4.18 -1.73 10.56
CA TYR A 262 -3.48 -2.63 9.65
C TYR A 262 -2.42 -1.88 8.81
N LEU A 263 -2.79 -0.75 8.19
CA LEU A 263 -1.89 0.03 7.35
C LEU A 263 -0.79 0.76 8.14
N TYR A 264 -1.06 1.13 9.38
CA TYR A 264 -0.10 1.87 10.20
C TYR A 264 0.82 0.99 11.05
N CYS A 265 0.57 -0.31 11.15
CA CYS A 265 1.40 -1.17 11.97
C CYS A 265 2.85 -1.21 11.45
N PRO A 266 3.85 -0.70 12.22
CA PRO A 266 5.23 -0.65 11.75
C PRO A 266 5.86 -2.03 11.60
N ASP A 267 5.36 -3.02 12.34
CA ASP A 267 5.87 -4.38 12.32
C ASP A 267 4.99 -5.33 11.49
N GLY A 268 3.84 -4.83 10.97
CA GLY A 268 2.84 -5.63 10.26
C GLY A 268 2.29 -6.79 11.06
N ALA A 269 2.29 -6.64 12.35
CA ALA A 269 1.72 -7.61 13.27
C ALA A 269 0.18 -7.58 13.29
N ILE A 270 -0.47 -6.76 12.47
CA ILE A 270 -1.93 -6.70 12.31
C ILE A 270 -2.27 -7.21 10.93
N PHE A 271 -3.22 -8.12 10.84
CA PHE A 271 -3.66 -8.71 9.60
C PHE A 271 -5.19 -8.69 9.49
N LYS A 272 -5.66 -8.72 8.25
CA LYS A 272 -7.08 -8.64 7.89
C LYS A 272 -7.76 -9.99 8.11
N VAL A 273 -8.93 -9.98 8.74
CA VAL A 273 -9.81 -11.16 8.91
C VAL A 273 -11.24 -10.81 8.52
N CYS A 274 -12.08 -11.81 8.30
CA CYS A 274 -13.52 -11.61 8.08
C CYS A 274 -14.13 -10.97 9.33
N GLY A 275 -14.94 -9.92 9.15
CA GLY A 275 -15.66 -9.21 10.19
C GLY A 275 -17.16 -9.29 10.03
N GLN A 276 -17.90 -9.09 11.12
CA GLN A 276 -19.37 -9.04 11.09
C GLN A 276 -19.91 -7.61 10.95
N ASN A 277 -19.02 -6.61 10.79
CA ASN A 277 -19.39 -5.23 10.56
C ASN A 277 -19.86 -4.99 9.12
N LYS A 278 -20.32 -3.76 8.82
CA LYS A 278 -20.81 -3.39 7.48
C LYS A 278 -19.76 -3.55 6.37
N ALA A 279 -18.49 -3.43 6.69
CA ALA A 279 -17.42 -3.61 5.72
C ALA A 279 -17.07 -5.10 5.46
N GLY A 280 -17.65 -6.04 6.22
CA GLY A 280 -17.34 -7.47 6.10
C GLY A 280 -15.93 -7.85 6.52
N VAL A 281 -15.16 -6.89 7.08
CA VAL A 281 -13.75 -7.06 7.41
C VAL A 281 -13.42 -6.55 8.81
N SER A 282 -12.53 -7.23 9.50
CA SER A 282 -11.95 -6.83 10.77
C SER A 282 -10.45 -7.08 10.75
N VAL A 283 -9.81 -6.98 11.89
CA VAL A 283 -8.39 -7.25 12.05
C VAL A 283 -8.14 -8.24 13.18
N ASP A 284 -7.03 -8.96 13.08
CA ASP A 284 -6.46 -9.70 14.19
C ASP A 284 -5.00 -9.29 14.37
N ILE A 285 -4.42 -9.59 15.52
CA ILE A 285 -3.11 -9.08 15.93
C ILE A 285 -2.18 -10.22 16.29
N ASP A 286 -1.09 -10.33 15.53
CA ASP A 286 -0.01 -11.25 15.87
C ASP A 286 0.76 -10.72 17.09
N LEU A 287 0.40 -11.24 18.24
CA LEU A 287 1.01 -10.83 19.50
C LEU A 287 2.45 -11.34 19.67
N ASP A 288 2.88 -12.33 18.90
CA ASP A 288 4.27 -12.80 18.92
C ASP A 288 5.22 -11.79 18.28
N PHE A 289 4.73 -11.01 17.31
CA PHE A 289 5.50 -9.98 16.61
C PHE A 289 5.10 -8.55 16.95
N CYS A 290 4.01 -8.35 17.67
CA CYS A 290 3.60 -7.03 18.11
C CYS A 290 4.55 -6.46 19.16
N LYS A 291 5.08 -5.26 18.96
CA LYS A 291 5.97 -4.55 19.91
C LYS A 291 5.21 -3.77 20.99
N GLY A 292 3.90 -3.67 20.92
CA GLY A 292 3.13 -2.84 21.85
C GLY A 292 3.34 -1.34 21.68
N CYS A 293 3.71 -0.87 20.49
CA CYS A 293 4.05 0.54 20.22
C CYS A 293 2.85 1.51 20.32
N GLY A 294 1.61 1.00 20.36
CA GLY A 294 0.39 1.81 20.52
C GLY A 294 -0.08 2.57 19.29
N VAL A 295 0.64 2.51 18.15
CA VAL A 295 0.27 3.23 16.92
C VAL A 295 -1.12 2.85 16.44
N CYS A 296 -1.49 1.57 16.53
CA CYS A 296 -2.81 1.08 16.14
C CYS A 296 -3.94 1.66 16.99
N ALA A 297 -3.75 1.75 18.30
CA ALA A 297 -4.74 2.36 19.21
C ALA A 297 -4.84 3.87 18.95
N ALA A 298 -3.69 4.57 18.81
CA ALA A 298 -3.68 6.00 18.52
C ALA A 298 -4.28 6.35 17.14
N ALA A 299 -4.20 5.42 16.17
CA ALA A 299 -4.75 5.60 14.83
C ALA A 299 -6.25 5.24 14.76
N CYS A 300 -6.79 4.53 15.74
CA CYS A 300 -8.19 4.11 15.73
C CYS A 300 -9.11 5.31 16.02
N LYS A 301 -9.92 5.71 15.04
CA LYS A 301 -10.87 6.81 15.19
C LYS A 301 -12.19 6.40 15.87
N PHE A 302 -12.37 5.11 16.09
CA PHE A 302 -13.58 4.52 16.62
C PHE A 302 -13.39 3.92 18.01
N ASP A 303 -12.24 4.18 18.64
CA ASP A 303 -11.85 3.66 19.94
C ASP A 303 -11.98 2.13 20.09
N ALA A 304 -12.00 1.43 18.94
CA ALA A 304 -12.08 -0.02 18.89
C ALA A 304 -10.76 -0.72 19.30
N LEU A 305 -9.67 0.02 19.44
CA LEU A 305 -8.38 -0.49 19.91
C LEU A 305 -7.92 0.31 21.11
N SER A 306 -7.68 -0.40 22.20
CA SER A 306 -7.11 0.13 23.44
C SER A 306 -5.81 -0.57 23.79
N MET A 307 -4.99 0.03 24.66
CA MET A 307 -3.75 -0.59 25.15
C MET A 307 -3.98 -1.11 26.56
N ALA A 308 -3.69 -2.38 26.80
CA ALA A 308 -3.77 -3.02 28.12
C ALA A 308 -2.38 -3.49 28.58
N PRO A 309 -2.08 -3.49 29.90
CA PRO A 309 -0.86 -4.08 30.44
C PRO A 309 -0.75 -5.56 30.07
N GLU A 310 0.45 -6.00 29.66
CA GLU A 310 0.71 -7.39 29.27
C GLU A 310 0.39 -8.38 30.42
N ALA A 311 0.64 -7.97 31.66
CA ALA A 311 0.38 -8.79 32.85
C ALA A 311 -1.10 -9.12 33.07
N ASN A 312 -2.00 -8.21 32.69
CA ASN A 312 -3.45 -8.35 32.92
C ASN A 312 -4.16 -9.07 31.78
N ALA A 313 -3.47 -9.30 30.69
CA ALA A 313 -4.05 -9.78 29.46
C ALA A 313 -3.93 -11.31 29.29
N LYS A 314 -3.38 -12.02 30.26
CA LYS A 314 -3.32 -13.49 30.29
C LYS A 314 -4.61 -14.15 30.79
N GLU A 315 -5.57 -13.37 31.25
CA GLU A 315 -6.82 -13.85 31.89
C GLU A 315 -8.08 -13.49 31.04
N ALA A 316 -7.92 -12.94 29.82
CA ALA A 316 -9.06 -12.58 28.96
C ALA A 316 -9.14 -13.46 27.71
#